data_869329ce67569c26c15cee69664ef492
#
_entry.id   869329ce67569c26c15cee69664ef492
#
_cell.length_a   1.000
_cell.length_b   1.000
_cell.length_c   1.000
_cell.angle_alpha   90.00
_cell.angle_beta   90.00
_cell.angle_gamma   90.00
#
_symmetry.space_group_name_H-M   'P 1'
#
loop_
_entity.id
_entity.type
_entity.pdbx_description
1 polymer ?
#
loop_
_entity_poly.entity_id
_entity_poly.type
_entity_poly.pdbx_seq_one_letter_code
_entity_poly.pdbx_strand_id
1 'polypeptide(L)'
;MSKKIAVVIKDRQDEAIRMSIGLTLMDDSVDVFLLDRDLVKTKDNELNIETLDEMDIKTYSNVEGSTETTYIPTATMARELLTYDHIIPY
;
A
#
# COMPACT_ATOMS: atom_id res chain seq x y z
N MET A 1 11.34 17.98 -5.15
CA MET A 1 10.69 17.64 -3.86
C MET A 1 9.88 16.38 -4.01
N SER A 2 10.04 15.46 -3.09
CA SER A 2 9.23 14.25 -3.07
C SER A 2 7.80 14.56 -2.62
N LYS A 3 6.84 13.86 -3.20
CA LYS A 3 5.43 13.93 -2.82
C LYS A 3 5.07 12.70 -2.00
N LYS A 4 4.09 12.85 -1.14
CA LYS A 4 3.58 11.74 -0.35
C LYS A 4 2.34 11.18 -1.04
N ILE A 5 2.43 9.93 -1.51
CA ILE A 5 1.41 9.29 -2.33
C ILE A 5 0.85 8.08 -1.60
N ALA A 6 -0.48 7.97 -1.57
CA ALA A 6 -1.18 6.79 -1.07
C ALA A 6 -1.78 6.02 -2.25
N VAL A 7 -1.49 4.72 -2.33
CA VAL A 7 -2.10 3.82 -3.31
C VAL A 7 -3.15 2.99 -2.57
N VAL A 8 -4.42 3.20 -2.89
CA VAL A 8 -5.54 2.51 -2.26
C VAL A 8 -5.99 1.37 -3.16
N ILE A 9 -5.85 0.15 -2.68
CA ILE A 9 -6.08 -1.06 -3.48
C ILE A 9 -7.38 -1.73 -3.06
N LYS A 10 -8.25 -1.99 -4.03
CA LYS A 10 -9.46 -2.79 -3.84
C LYS A 10 -9.33 -4.16 -4.49
N ASP A 11 -8.96 -4.22 -5.77
CA ASP A 11 -9.02 -5.45 -6.55
C ASP A 11 -7.71 -5.87 -7.21
N ARG A 12 -7.00 -4.96 -7.82
CA ARG A 12 -5.82 -5.26 -8.64
C ARG A 12 -4.54 -5.19 -7.82
N GLN A 13 -4.40 -6.09 -6.84
CA GLN A 13 -3.30 -6.03 -5.88
C GLN A 13 -1.92 -6.11 -6.52
N ASP A 14 -1.69 -7.06 -7.42
CA ASP A 14 -0.40 -7.26 -8.06
C ASP A 14 0.03 -6.06 -8.92
N GLU A 15 -0.88 -5.53 -9.74
CA GLU A 15 -0.61 -4.35 -10.56
C GLU A 15 -0.35 -3.12 -9.71
N ALA A 16 -1.17 -2.90 -8.69
CA ALA A 16 -1.04 -1.76 -7.79
C ALA A 16 0.27 -1.78 -7.01
N ILE A 17 0.69 -2.93 -6.55
CA ILE A 17 1.95 -3.09 -5.82
C ILE A 17 3.13 -2.79 -6.75
N ARG A 18 3.12 -3.30 -7.97
CA ARG A 18 4.16 -3.01 -8.97
C ARG A 18 4.23 -1.54 -9.31
N MET A 19 3.08 -0.89 -9.47
CA MET A 19 3.01 0.55 -9.72
C MET A 19 3.61 1.33 -8.55
N SER A 20 3.32 0.92 -7.31
CA SER A 20 3.85 1.56 -6.11
C SER A 20 5.38 1.51 -6.06
N ILE A 21 5.96 0.38 -6.44
CA ILE A 21 7.41 0.23 -6.54
C ILE A 21 7.97 1.20 -7.59
N GLY A 22 7.33 1.28 -8.75
CA GLY A 22 7.76 2.20 -9.82
C GLY A 22 7.70 3.66 -9.39
N LEU A 23 6.66 4.06 -8.68
CA LEU A 23 6.53 5.43 -8.18
C LEU A 23 7.63 5.79 -7.18
N THR A 24 8.03 4.84 -6.34
CA THR A 24 9.10 5.06 -5.37
C THR A 24 10.44 5.34 -6.05
N LEU A 25 10.69 4.72 -7.21
CA LEU A 25 11.90 4.95 -7.99
C LEU A 25 11.99 6.38 -8.53
N MET A 26 10.90 7.14 -8.50
CA MET A 26 10.84 8.53 -8.94
C MET A 26 11.01 9.53 -7.78
N ASP A 27 11.60 9.10 -6.67
CA ASP A 27 11.84 9.89 -5.44
C ASP A 27 10.58 10.29 -4.67
N ASP A 28 9.44 9.71 -4.97
CA ASP A 28 8.23 9.95 -4.21
C ASP A 28 8.15 9.02 -2.99
N SER A 29 7.52 9.49 -1.93
CA SER A 29 7.21 8.67 -0.77
C SER A 29 5.86 8.00 -0.99
N VAL A 30 5.82 6.67 -1.00
CA VAL A 30 4.62 5.90 -1.33
C VAL A 30 4.28 4.95 -0.18
N ASP A 31 3.00 4.90 0.18
CA ASP A 31 2.46 3.90 1.08
C ASP A 31 1.27 3.21 0.42
N VAL A 32 1.03 1.96 0.79
CA VAL A 32 -0.02 1.13 0.19
C VAL A 32 -1.09 0.83 1.22
N PHE A 33 -2.36 1.01 0.83
CA PHE A 33 -3.52 0.75 1.68
C PHE A 33 -4.41 -0.29 1.02
N LEU A 34 -4.58 -1.44 1.67
CA LEU A 34 -5.53 -2.47 1.24
C LEU A 34 -6.88 -2.21 1.90
N LEU A 35 -7.89 -1.92 1.09
CA LEU A 35 -9.21 -1.54 1.57
C LEU A 35 -10.18 -2.72 1.49
N ASP A 36 -10.77 -3.08 2.65
CA ASP A 36 -11.79 -4.12 2.82
C ASP A 36 -11.36 -5.53 2.40
N ARG A 37 -10.07 -5.72 2.13
CA ARG A 37 -9.51 -7.02 1.75
C ARG A 37 -8.13 -7.20 2.33
N ASP A 38 -7.80 -8.43 2.67
CA ASP A 38 -6.44 -8.81 3.00
C ASP A 38 -5.64 -9.08 1.71
N LEU A 39 -4.33 -9.16 1.83
CA LEU A 39 -3.46 -9.51 0.73
C LEU A 39 -3.73 -10.94 0.27
N VAL A 40 -3.95 -11.10 -1.03
CA VAL A 40 -4.09 -12.44 -1.61
C VAL A 40 -2.73 -13.11 -1.62
N LYS A 41 -2.64 -14.30 -1.03
CA LYS A 41 -1.37 -15.03 -0.87
C LYS A 41 -1.02 -15.76 -2.17
N THR A 42 -0.35 -15.06 -3.07
CA THR A 42 0.27 -15.64 -4.26
C THR A 42 1.77 -15.45 -4.17
N LYS A 43 2.53 -16.21 -4.94
CA LYS A 43 3.99 -16.05 -4.99
C LYS A 43 4.39 -14.65 -5.43
N ASP A 44 3.68 -14.11 -6.42
CA ASP A 44 3.95 -12.76 -6.92
C ASP A 44 3.70 -11.70 -5.85
N ASN A 45 2.62 -11.82 -5.10
CA ASN A 45 2.30 -10.88 -4.03
C ASN A 45 3.30 -10.99 -2.88
N GLU A 46 3.72 -12.19 -2.52
CA GLU A 46 4.74 -12.40 -1.48
C GLU A 46 6.06 -11.74 -1.85
N LEU A 47 6.53 -11.94 -3.07
CA LEU A 47 7.76 -11.31 -3.57
C LEU A 47 7.62 -9.79 -3.62
N ASN A 48 6.48 -9.30 -4.05
CA ASN A 48 6.22 -7.85 -4.13
C ASN A 48 6.20 -7.21 -2.74
N ILE A 49 5.63 -7.89 -1.74
CA ILE A 49 5.61 -7.40 -0.35
C ILE A 49 7.03 -7.34 0.21
N GLU A 50 7.86 -8.34 -0.05
CA GLU A 50 9.27 -8.32 0.35
C GLU A 50 10.00 -7.12 -0.27
N THR A 51 9.74 -6.85 -1.54
CA THR A 51 10.31 -5.70 -2.24
C THR A 51 9.85 -4.39 -1.61
N LEU A 52 8.57 -4.27 -1.26
CA LEU A 52 8.05 -3.09 -0.57
C LEU A 52 8.74 -2.86 0.76
N ASP A 53 8.94 -3.92 1.54
CA ASP A 53 9.65 -3.83 2.83
C ASP A 53 11.09 -3.35 2.65
N GLU A 54 11.80 -3.89 1.65
CA GLU A 54 13.17 -3.48 1.35
C GLU A 54 13.27 -2.00 0.92
N MET A 55 12.22 -1.47 0.32
CA MET A 55 12.14 -0.08 -0.14
C MET A 55 11.53 0.87 0.89
N ASP A 56 11.26 0.39 2.11
CA ASP A 56 10.60 1.14 3.19
C ASP A 56 9.20 1.64 2.83
N ILE A 57 8.50 0.95 1.94
CA ILE A 57 7.11 1.23 1.62
C ILE A 57 6.23 0.51 2.63
N LYS A 58 5.41 1.26 3.36
CA LYS A 58 4.51 0.68 4.35
C LYS A 58 3.24 0.18 3.69
N THR A 59 2.75 -0.97 4.14
CA THR A 59 1.51 -1.57 3.66
C THR A 59 0.53 -1.71 4.81
N TYR A 60 -0.64 -1.08 4.65
CA TYR A 60 -1.69 -1.07 5.66
C TYR A 60 -2.93 -1.79 5.16
N SER A 61 -3.71 -2.34 6.08
CA SER A 61 -4.99 -2.96 5.78
C SER A 61 -6.00 -2.65 6.88
N ASN A 62 -7.27 -2.52 6.54
CA ASN A 62 -8.34 -2.40 7.52
C ASN A 62 -8.96 -3.76 7.88
N VAL A 63 -8.34 -4.84 7.44
CA VAL A 63 -8.74 -6.22 7.79
C VAL A 63 -7.76 -6.79 8.81
N GLU A 64 -8.27 -7.24 9.95
CA GLU A 64 -7.46 -7.83 11.02
C GLU A 64 -6.90 -9.20 10.63
N GLY A 65 -5.78 -9.56 11.23
CA GLY A 65 -5.21 -10.91 11.14
C GLY A 65 -4.13 -11.12 10.09
N SER A 66 -3.83 -10.10 9.30
CA SER A 66 -2.73 -10.20 8.33
C SER A 66 -1.37 -10.07 9.03
N THR A 67 -0.42 -10.92 8.63
CA THR A 67 0.96 -10.85 9.15
C THR A 67 1.86 -10.01 8.25
N GLU A 68 1.49 -9.80 6.99
CA GLU A 68 2.27 -9.05 6.01
C GLU A 68 1.93 -7.56 5.98
N THR A 69 0.80 -7.18 6.55
CA THR A 69 0.34 -5.78 6.54
C THR A 69 0.12 -5.29 7.97
N THR A 70 0.15 -3.98 8.14
CA THR A 70 -0.18 -3.34 9.42
C THR A 70 -1.67 -3.03 9.46
N TYR A 71 -2.37 -3.59 10.45
CA TYR A 71 -3.79 -3.30 10.62
C TYR A 71 -4.00 -1.88 11.13
N ILE A 72 -4.92 -1.15 10.49
CA ILE A 72 -5.45 0.10 11.02
C ILE A 72 -6.97 0.13 10.81
N PRO A 73 -7.76 0.62 11.77
CA PRO A 73 -9.20 0.76 11.58
C PRO A 73 -9.54 1.67 10.40
N THR A 74 -10.70 1.44 9.79
CA THR A 74 -11.16 2.24 8.64
C THR A 74 -11.17 3.74 8.95
N ALA A 75 -11.62 4.13 10.13
CA ALA A 75 -11.63 5.54 10.53
C ALA A 75 -10.22 6.14 10.60
N THR A 76 -9.25 5.38 11.10
CA THR A 76 -7.84 5.80 11.15
C THR A 76 -7.26 5.90 9.74
N MET A 77 -7.56 4.92 8.88
CA MET A 77 -7.14 4.92 7.49
C MET A 77 -7.64 6.18 6.77
N ALA A 78 -8.90 6.54 6.95
CA ALA A 78 -9.47 7.74 6.34
C ALA A 78 -8.72 9.01 6.78
N ARG A 79 -8.35 9.11 8.05
CA ARG A 79 -7.57 10.25 8.55
C ARG A 79 -6.15 10.28 7.97
N GLU A 80 -5.50 9.13 7.91
CA GLU A 80 -4.15 9.03 7.37
C GLU A 80 -4.11 9.44 5.90
N LEU A 81 -5.11 9.06 5.12
CA LEU A 81 -5.19 9.41 3.71
C LEU A 81 -5.24 10.92 3.48
N LEU A 82 -5.77 11.69 4.42
CA LEU A 82 -5.81 13.16 4.32
C LEU A 82 -4.42 13.80 4.40
N THR A 83 -3.42 13.09 4.88
CA THR A 83 -2.04 13.60 5.00
C THR A 83 -1.23 13.42 3.72
N TYR A 84 -1.78 12.76 2.71
CA TYR A 84 -1.09 12.47 1.45
C TYR A 84 -1.37 13.53 0.41
N ASP A 85 -0.37 13.84 -0.41
CA ASP A 85 -0.51 14.83 -1.49
C ASP A 85 -1.39 14.29 -2.62
N HIS A 86 -1.28 12.99 -2.89
CA HIS A 86 -2.06 12.31 -3.91
C HIS A 86 -2.58 10.98 -3.39
N ILE A 87 -3.78 10.62 -3.80
CA ILE A 87 -4.39 9.33 -3.53
C ILE A 87 -4.72 8.69 -4.88
N ILE A 88 -4.14 7.50 -5.12
CA ILE A 88 -4.37 6.76 -6.37
C ILE A 88 -5.24 5.54 -6.04
N PRO A 89 -6.51 5.53 -6.47
CA PRO A 89 -7.37 4.37 -6.28
C PRO A 89 -7.07 3.28 -7.32
N TYR A 90 -7.09 2.05 -6.87
CA TYR A 90 -6.88 0.88 -7.71
C TYR A 90 -7.94 -0.18 -7.38
#